data_cae353c135a5cdd40b796c4d6d283287
#
_entry.id   cae353c135a5cdd40b796c4d6d283287
#
_cell.length_a   1.000
_cell.length_b   1.000
_cell.length_c   1.000
_cell.angle_alpha   90.00
_cell.angle_beta   90.00
_cell.angle_gamma   90.00
#
_symmetry.space_group_name_H-M   'P 1'
#
loop_
_entity.id
_entity.type
_entity.pdbx_description
1 polymer ?
#
loop_
_entity_poly.entity_id
_entity_poly.type
_entity_poly.pdbx_seq_one_letter_code
_entity_poly.pdbx_strand_id
1 'polypeptide(L)'
;ARGLTADLVNDLSKVSGLWVVSGDGPTGATLRESEKVPATAAGRYALTGTLQSDGIALRLHVRLVDADAGRELWSQRFEREVRDLFAVQDELVRSILEQLPIKVSQAEAASLARRYTRNIAAYEHFLRGQAAVQVRGREQNDLARKWYWKAIELDPAFSRAYAGLSFTHYSRAFL
;
A
#
# COMPACT_ATOMS: atom_id res chain seq x y z
N ALA A 1 0.41 5.38 6.60
CA ALA A 1 1.36 5.32 5.49
C ALA A 1 1.66 3.87 5.06
N ARG A 2 2.15 3.00 5.96
CA ARG A 2 2.58 1.62 5.61
C ARG A 2 1.52 0.78 4.89
N GLY A 3 0.24 0.89 5.27
CA GLY A 3 -0.85 0.15 4.63
C GLY A 3 -1.07 0.54 3.17
N LEU A 4 -1.10 1.83 2.88
CA LEU A 4 -1.22 2.33 1.52
C LEU A 4 -0.04 1.87 0.64
N THR A 5 1.19 1.91 1.17
CA THR A 5 2.37 1.40 0.45
C THR A 5 2.23 -0.08 0.13
N ALA A 6 1.82 -0.90 1.09
CA ALA A 6 1.62 -2.33 0.89
C ALA A 6 0.55 -2.62 -0.18
N ASP A 7 -0.53 -1.84 -0.19
CA ASP A 7 -1.59 -2.00 -1.20
C ASP A 7 -1.13 -1.55 -2.58
N LEU A 8 -0.38 -0.46 -2.70
CA LEU A 8 0.22 -0.03 -3.97
C LEU A 8 1.20 -1.08 -4.52
N VAL A 9 2.07 -1.64 -3.67
CA VAL A 9 2.96 -2.74 -4.06
C VAL A 9 2.17 -3.94 -4.56
N ASN A 10 1.12 -4.34 -3.81
CA ASN A 10 0.27 -5.46 -4.20
C ASN A 10 -0.49 -5.20 -5.52
N ASP A 11 -0.99 -3.99 -5.74
CA ASP A 11 -1.71 -3.65 -6.97
C ASP A 11 -0.76 -3.57 -8.16
N LEU A 12 0.36 -2.88 -8.05
CA LEU A 12 1.34 -2.80 -9.12
C LEU A 12 1.96 -4.17 -9.47
N SER A 13 2.09 -5.08 -8.50
CA SER A 13 2.59 -6.45 -8.72
C SER A 13 1.65 -7.34 -9.53
N LYS A 14 0.39 -6.92 -9.77
CA LYS A 14 -0.56 -7.63 -10.65
C LYS A 14 -0.31 -7.34 -12.13
N VAL A 15 0.56 -6.38 -12.44
CA VAL A 15 0.87 -5.96 -13.82
C VAL A 15 2.09 -6.72 -14.31
N SER A 16 1.94 -7.47 -15.39
CA SER A 16 3.03 -8.19 -16.04
C SER A 16 4.11 -7.22 -16.55
N GLY A 17 5.36 -7.61 -16.36
CA GLY A 17 6.50 -6.75 -16.75
C GLY A 17 6.90 -5.73 -15.69
N LEU A 18 6.19 -5.65 -14.55
CA LEU A 18 6.63 -4.92 -13.37
C LEU A 18 7.18 -5.87 -12.30
N TRP A 19 8.41 -5.60 -11.88
CA TRP A 19 8.98 -6.18 -10.67
C TRP A 19 8.94 -5.12 -9.58
N VAL A 20 8.03 -5.27 -8.61
CA VAL A 20 7.82 -4.27 -7.56
C VAL A 20 8.52 -4.70 -6.28
N VAL A 21 9.40 -3.86 -5.77
CA VAL A 21 10.12 -4.09 -4.52
C VAL A 21 9.70 -3.02 -3.52
N SER A 22 9.30 -3.44 -2.33
CA SER A 22 9.09 -2.52 -1.21
C SER A 22 10.43 -2.20 -0.57
N GLY A 23 10.85 -0.94 -0.61
CA GLY A 23 12.03 -0.48 0.13
C GLY A 23 11.64 -0.07 1.54
N ASP A 24 12.36 -0.57 2.54
CA ASP A 24 12.32 -0.04 3.91
C ASP A 24 13.13 1.26 3.97
N GLY A 25 12.65 2.30 3.28
CA GLY A 25 13.16 3.65 3.50
C GLY A 25 12.90 4.06 4.97
N PRO A 26 13.75 4.89 5.59
CA PRO A 26 13.56 5.30 6.96
C PRO A 26 12.18 5.97 7.11
N THR A 27 11.34 5.36 7.92
CA THR A 27 9.98 5.84 8.22
C THR A 27 10.13 7.19 8.91
N GLY A 28 9.75 8.28 8.23
CA GLY A 28 9.84 9.63 8.78
C GLY A 28 10.98 10.49 8.23
N ALA A 29 11.79 10.02 7.31
CA ALA A 29 12.71 10.88 6.59
C ALA A 29 11.90 11.82 5.69
N THR A 30 11.92 13.11 6.02
CA THR A 30 11.54 14.17 5.08
C THR A 30 12.62 14.14 4.01
N LEU A 31 12.36 13.52 2.87
CA LEU A 31 13.25 13.59 1.73
C LEU A 31 13.36 15.06 1.35
N ARG A 32 14.54 15.64 1.54
CA ARG A 32 14.83 16.97 1.02
C ARG A 32 14.86 16.89 -0.50
N GLU A 33 14.47 17.96 -1.18
CA GLU A 33 14.37 18.04 -2.65
C GLU A 33 15.64 17.60 -3.42
N SER A 34 16.74 17.32 -2.74
CA SER A 34 18.05 16.96 -3.31
C SER A 34 18.56 15.55 -2.97
N GLU A 35 17.77 14.72 -2.26
CA GLU A 35 18.25 13.36 -1.95
C GLU A 35 18.14 12.46 -3.19
N LYS A 36 19.30 12.04 -3.68
CA LYS A 36 19.42 11.01 -4.73
C LYS A 36 18.76 9.72 -4.23
N VAL A 37 17.93 9.11 -5.08
CA VAL A 37 17.38 7.77 -4.83
C VAL A 37 18.57 6.84 -4.51
N PRO A 38 18.54 6.08 -3.40
CA PRO A 38 19.64 5.19 -3.06
C PRO A 38 19.88 4.21 -4.21
N ALA A 39 21.14 4.07 -4.62
CA ALA A 39 21.56 3.14 -5.67
C ALA A 39 21.29 1.66 -5.34
N THR A 40 20.84 1.36 -4.11
CA THR A 40 20.41 0.05 -3.66
C THR A 40 18.97 -0.30 -4.03
N ALA A 41 18.20 0.63 -4.62
CA ALA A 41 16.90 0.31 -5.21
C ALA A 41 17.15 -0.51 -6.48
N ALA A 42 16.96 -1.80 -6.42
CA ALA A 42 17.16 -2.74 -7.53
C ALA A 42 16.07 -2.59 -8.62
N GLY A 43 15.72 -1.37 -8.99
CA GLY A 43 14.68 -1.09 -9.97
C GLY A 43 14.96 0.19 -10.75
N ARG A 44 14.58 0.19 -12.03
CA ARG A 44 14.71 1.35 -12.92
C ARG A 44 13.87 2.56 -12.47
N TYR A 45 12.75 2.30 -11.82
CA TYR A 45 11.83 3.35 -11.37
C TYR A 45 11.68 3.32 -9.86
N ALA A 46 11.71 4.49 -9.23
CA ALA A 46 11.47 4.64 -7.80
C ALA A 46 10.21 5.48 -7.57
N LEU A 47 9.28 4.93 -6.79
CA LEU A 47 8.09 5.64 -6.32
C LEU A 47 8.31 6.03 -4.87
N THR A 48 8.23 7.32 -4.60
CA THR A 48 8.34 7.87 -3.24
C THR A 48 7.14 8.74 -2.93
N GLY A 49 6.79 8.88 -1.67
CA GLY A 49 5.68 9.75 -1.31
C GLY A 49 5.56 10.00 0.19
N THR A 50 4.83 11.05 0.53
CA THR A 50 4.48 11.41 1.90
C THR A 50 2.97 11.41 2.05
N LEU A 51 2.49 10.80 3.12
CA LEU A 51 1.08 10.76 3.50
C LEU A 51 0.88 11.45 4.83
N GLN A 52 0.01 12.44 4.85
CA GLN A 52 -0.45 13.13 6.05
C GLN A 52 -1.97 12.99 6.16
N SER A 53 -2.47 12.76 7.36
CA SER A 53 -3.91 12.75 7.64
C SER A 53 -4.15 13.26 9.06
N ASP A 54 -5.19 14.08 9.20
CA ASP A 54 -5.72 14.54 10.49
C ASP A 54 -6.99 13.79 10.93
N GLY A 55 -7.34 12.71 10.19
CA GLY A 55 -8.54 11.90 10.42
C GLY A 55 -9.74 12.31 9.57
N ILE A 56 -9.75 13.51 9.01
CA ILE A 56 -10.80 14.02 8.10
C ILE A 56 -10.22 14.23 6.71
N ALA A 57 -9.11 14.96 6.62
CA ALA A 57 -8.40 15.23 5.38
C ALA A 57 -7.21 14.30 5.19
N LEU A 58 -6.96 13.97 3.93
CA LEU A 58 -5.85 13.18 3.43
C LEU A 58 -5.03 14.05 2.47
N ARG A 59 -3.76 14.21 2.75
CA ARG A 59 -2.79 14.84 1.85
C ARG A 59 -1.73 13.81 1.47
N LEU A 60 -1.68 13.48 0.20
CA LEU A 60 -0.71 12.55 -0.35
C LEU A 60 0.10 13.26 -1.42
N HIS A 61 1.40 13.27 -1.28
CA HIS A 61 2.33 13.74 -2.31
C HIS A 61 3.14 12.54 -2.79
N VAL A 62 3.16 12.32 -4.10
CA VAL A 62 3.84 11.17 -4.72
C VAL A 62 4.74 11.66 -5.85
N ARG A 63 5.89 11.01 -6.00
CA ARG A 63 6.88 11.26 -7.05
C ARG A 63 7.32 9.93 -7.65
N LEU A 64 7.39 9.89 -8.97
CA LEU A 64 7.97 8.80 -9.76
C LEU A 64 9.27 9.30 -10.41
N VAL A 65 10.35 8.58 -10.16
CA VAL A 65 11.70 8.95 -10.63
C VAL A 65 12.27 7.80 -11.45
N ASP A 66 12.86 8.12 -12.59
CA ASP A 66 13.76 7.20 -13.31
C ASP A 66 15.10 7.19 -12.56
N ALA A 67 15.41 6.10 -11.89
CA ALA A 67 16.59 5.98 -11.02
C ALA A 67 17.90 5.96 -11.83
N ASP A 68 17.86 5.42 -13.06
CA ASP A 68 19.02 5.38 -13.96
C ASP A 68 19.36 6.78 -14.51
N ALA A 69 18.33 7.53 -14.90
CA ALA A 69 18.49 8.87 -15.43
C ALA A 69 18.58 9.96 -14.34
N GLY A 70 18.24 9.63 -13.09
CA GLY A 70 18.15 10.59 -11.98
C GLY A 70 17.10 11.69 -12.20
N ARG A 71 16.07 11.40 -13.00
CA ARG A 71 15.08 12.36 -13.49
C ARG A 71 13.70 12.07 -12.95
N GLU A 72 13.00 13.09 -12.42
CA GLU A 72 11.59 13.00 -12.10
C GLU A 72 10.78 12.83 -13.38
N LEU A 73 9.97 11.78 -13.45
CA LEU A 73 9.05 11.51 -14.56
C LEU A 73 7.69 12.14 -14.29
N TRP A 74 7.27 12.11 -13.03
CA TRP A 74 5.94 12.55 -12.64
C TRP A 74 5.90 12.84 -11.15
N SER A 75 5.10 13.84 -10.78
CA SER A 75 4.82 14.20 -9.39
C SER A 75 3.38 14.71 -9.27
N GLN A 76 2.67 14.29 -8.26
CA GLN A 76 1.29 14.72 -8.00
C GLN A 76 0.99 14.85 -6.52
N ARG A 77 0.18 15.85 -6.19
CA ARG A 77 -0.39 16.04 -4.87
C ARG A 77 -1.89 15.75 -4.93
N PHE A 78 -2.34 14.95 -3.99
CA PHE A 78 -3.75 14.65 -3.77
C PHE A 78 -4.17 15.29 -2.44
N GLU A 79 -5.26 16.06 -2.46
CA GLU A 79 -5.94 16.56 -1.27
C GLU A 79 -7.39 16.11 -1.35
N ARG A 80 -7.80 15.23 -0.46
CA ARG A 80 -9.13 14.59 -0.45
C ARG A 80 -9.55 14.33 0.99
N GLU A 81 -10.81 13.99 1.20
CA GLU A 81 -11.26 13.45 2.47
C GLU A 81 -10.82 11.99 2.65
N VAL A 82 -10.65 11.55 3.90
CA VAL A 82 -10.25 10.16 4.21
C VAL A 82 -11.24 9.14 3.62
N ARG A 83 -12.54 9.50 3.53
CA ARG A 83 -13.56 8.67 2.87
C ARG A 83 -13.25 8.37 1.41
N ASP A 84 -12.48 9.21 0.74
CA ASP A 84 -12.13 9.08 -0.68
C ASP A 84 -10.79 8.34 -0.88
N LEU A 85 -10.21 7.77 0.20
CA LEU A 85 -8.91 7.07 0.17
C LEU A 85 -8.80 6.07 -0.97
N PHE A 86 -9.84 5.27 -1.18
CA PHE A 86 -9.82 4.26 -2.23
C PHE A 86 -9.87 4.86 -3.65
N ALA A 87 -10.57 5.98 -3.83
CA ALA A 87 -10.56 6.70 -5.09
C ALA A 87 -9.17 7.30 -5.39
N VAL A 88 -8.50 7.81 -4.36
CA VAL A 88 -7.11 8.28 -4.47
C VAL A 88 -6.17 7.14 -4.84
N GLN A 89 -6.33 5.95 -4.25
CA GLN A 89 -5.52 4.78 -4.63
C GLN A 89 -5.71 4.41 -6.11
N ASP A 90 -6.96 4.39 -6.60
CA ASP A 90 -7.26 4.07 -8.00
C ASP A 90 -6.65 5.08 -8.95
N GLU A 91 -6.80 6.37 -8.64
CA GLU A 91 -6.22 7.46 -9.41
C GLU A 91 -4.69 7.37 -9.43
N LEU A 92 -4.07 7.08 -8.28
CA LEU A 92 -2.62 6.95 -8.15
C LEU A 92 -2.08 5.78 -8.98
N VAL A 93 -2.67 4.59 -8.87
CA VAL A 93 -2.23 3.41 -9.65
C VAL A 93 -2.34 3.71 -11.14
N ARG A 94 -3.45 4.31 -11.60
CA ARG A 94 -3.63 4.68 -13.00
C ARG A 94 -2.56 5.67 -13.45
N SER A 95 -2.34 6.74 -12.69
CA SER A 95 -1.35 7.76 -13.03
C SER A 95 0.07 7.20 -13.12
N ILE A 96 0.44 6.28 -12.22
CA ILE A 96 1.75 5.59 -12.27
C ILE A 96 1.87 4.77 -13.55
N LEU A 97 0.85 3.97 -13.87
CA LEU A 97 0.89 3.08 -15.04
C LEU A 97 0.94 3.86 -16.37
N GLU A 98 0.30 5.02 -16.44
CA GLU A 98 0.35 5.92 -17.60
C GLU A 98 1.76 6.51 -17.87
N GLN A 99 2.60 6.63 -16.81
CA GLN A 99 3.96 7.15 -16.94
C GLN A 99 5.00 6.06 -17.29
N LEU A 100 4.63 4.79 -17.12
CA LEU A 100 5.55 3.68 -17.36
C LEU A 100 5.39 3.15 -18.81
N PRO A 101 6.49 2.79 -19.51
CA PRO A 101 6.42 2.25 -20.87
C PRO A 101 5.99 0.77 -20.88
N ILE A 102 4.84 0.49 -20.28
CA ILE A 102 4.26 -0.85 -20.17
C ILE A 102 2.86 -0.87 -20.78
N LYS A 103 2.46 -2.06 -21.23
CA LYS A 103 1.09 -2.29 -21.74
C LYS A 103 0.33 -3.08 -20.69
N VAL A 104 -0.74 -2.49 -20.17
CA VAL A 104 -1.66 -3.15 -19.25
C VAL A 104 -2.74 -3.87 -20.06
N SER A 105 -2.88 -5.18 -19.89
CA SER A 105 -3.92 -5.97 -20.55
C SER A 105 -5.30 -5.72 -19.91
N GLN A 106 -6.38 -6.08 -20.62
CA GLN A 106 -7.73 -5.97 -20.06
C GLN A 106 -7.93 -6.80 -18.78
N ALA A 107 -7.31 -7.98 -18.70
CA ALA A 107 -7.38 -8.83 -17.52
C ALA A 107 -6.69 -8.20 -16.31
N GLU A 108 -5.54 -7.55 -16.51
CA GLU A 108 -4.81 -6.81 -15.48
C GLU A 108 -5.61 -5.58 -15.04
N ALA A 109 -6.17 -4.81 -15.98
CA ALA A 109 -7.02 -3.67 -15.65
C ALA A 109 -8.25 -4.10 -14.82
N ALA A 110 -8.90 -5.21 -15.17
CA ALA A 110 -9.98 -5.78 -14.39
C ALA A 110 -9.53 -6.26 -13.00
N SER A 111 -8.31 -6.80 -12.88
CA SER A 111 -7.72 -7.20 -11.61
C SER A 111 -7.41 -6.00 -10.71
N LEU A 112 -6.90 -4.91 -11.28
CA LEU A 112 -6.63 -3.66 -10.57
C LEU A 112 -7.92 -2.99 -10.08
N ALA A 113 -9.01 -3.09 -10.85
CA ALA A 113 -10.30 -2.54 -10.48
C ALA A 113 -11.00 -3.31 -9.34
N ARG A 114 -10.53 -4.52 -8.99
CA ARG A 114 -11.10 -5.31 -7.90
C ARG A 114 -10.66 -4.76 -6.56
N ARG A 115 -11.61 -4.24 -5.81
CA ARG A 115 -11.42 -3.82 -4.41
C ARG A 115 -11.62 -4.98 -3.45
N TYR A 116 -10.76 -5.08 -2.47
CA TYR A 116 -10.88 -6.06 -1.39
C TYR A 116 -11.94 -5.65 -0.36
N THR A 117 -12.16 -4.36 -0.18
CA THR A 117 -13.21 -3.74 0.63
C THR A 117 -13.45 -2.30 0.17
N ARG A 118 -14.66 -1.80 0.39
CA ARG A 118 -15.01 -0.37 0.27
C ARG A 118 -15.34 0.26 1.63
N ASN A 119 -15.26 -0.54 2.69
CA ASN A 119 -15.52 -0.10 4.05
C ASN A 119 -14.21 0.38 4.68
N ILE A 120 -14.08 1.69 4.87
CA ILE A 120 -12.86 2.31 5.43
C ILE A 120 -12.61 1.85 6.86
N ALA A 121 -13.65 1.71 7.69
CA ALA A 121 -13.50 1.23 9.06
C ALA A 121 -13.00 -0.22 9.10
N ALA A 122 -13.51 -1.09 8.20
CA ALA A 122 -13.00 -2.44 8.05
C ALA A 122 -11.52 -2.44 7.62
N TYR A 123 -11.17 -1.57 6.68
CA TYR A 123 -9.79 -1.40 6.22
C TYR A 123 -8.86 -0.91 7.32
N GLU A 124 -9.27 0.05 8.14
CA GLU A 124 -8.49 0.52 9.29
C GLU A 124 -8.21 -0.61 10.29
N HIS A 125 -9.22 -1.42 10.62
CA HIS A 125 -9.03 -2.57 11.50
C HIS A 125 -8.09 -3.61 10.89
N PHE A 126 -8.20 -3.86 9.59
CA PHE A 126 -7.27 -4.73 8.87
C PHE A 126 -5.82 -4.23 8.97
N LEU A 127 -5.57 -2.93 8.77
CA LEU A 127 -4.24 -2.33 8.89
C LEU A 127 -3.66 -2.43 10.31
N ARG A 128 -4.51 -2.29 11.34
CA ARG A 128 -4.10 -2.51 12.74
C ARG A 128 -3.70 -3.97 12.97
N GLY A 129 -4.43 -4.92 12.38
CA GLY A 129 -4.09 -6.33 12.41
C GLY A 129 -2.74 -6.61 11.74
N GLN A 130 -2.50 -6.03 10.57
CA GLN A 130 -1.22 -6.14 9.88
C GLN A 130 -0.06 -5.57 10.71
N ALA A 131 -0.25 -4.41 11.32
CA ALA A 131 0.77 -3.79 12.17
C ALA A 131 1.11 -4.66 13.38
N ALA A 132 0.11 -5.30 14.00
CA ALA A 132 0.31 -6.20 15.13
C ALA A 132 1.08 -7.47 14.74
N VAL A 133 0.80 -8.07 13.58
CA VAL A 133 1.50 -9.25 13.07
C VAL A 133 3.00 -8.98 12.84
N GLN A 134 3.38 -7.76 12.49
CA GLN A 134 4.78 -7.38 12.29
C GLN A 134 5.61 -7.48 13.57
N VAL A 135 4.97 -7.40 14.73
CA VAL A 135 5.62 -7.56 16.02
C VAL A 135 5.47 -9.02 16.46
N ARG A 136 6.60 -9.74 16.56
CA ARG A 136 6.58 -11.15 16.95
C ARG A 136 6.11 -11.32 18.40
N GLY A 137 5.33 -12.36 18.66
CA GLY A 137 4.87 -12.74 20.01
C GLY A 137 3.41 -13.16 20.04
N ARG A 138 3.07 -14.01 21.02
CA ARG A 138 1.71 -14.54 21.18
C ARG A 138 0.68 -13.44 21.43
N GLU A 139 1.01 -12.49 22.27
CA GLU A 139 0.14 -11.36 22.60
C GLU A 139 -0.20 -10.53 21.36
N GLN A 140 0.80 -10.21 20.54
CA GLN A 140 0.63 -9.44 19.31
C GLN A 140 -0.15 -10.23 18.25
N ASN A 141 0.06 -11.54 18.19
CA ASN A 141 -0.71 -12.42 17.31
C ASN A 141 -2.20 -12.47 17.74
N ASP A 142 -2.49 -12.56 19.05
CA ASP A 142 -3.85 -12.52 19.56
C ASP A 142 -4.52 -11.14 19.34
N LEU A 143 -3.75 -10.05 19.44
CA LEU A 143 -4.21 -8.70 19.13
C LEU A 143 -4.54 -8.56 17.63
N ALA A 144 -3.67 -9.05 16.75
CA ALA A 144 -3.90 -9.05 15.31
C ALA A 144 -5.19 -9.79 14.96
N ARG A 145 -5.43 -10.95 15.57
CA ARG A 145 -6.65 -11.73 15.38
C ARG A 145 -7.91 -10.95 15.74
N LYS A 146 -7.90 -10.23 16.87
CA LYS A 146 -9.02 -9.37 17.28
C LYS A 146 -9.31 -8.28 16.23
N TRP A 147 -8.27 -7.67 15.65
CA TRP A 147 -8.44 -6.65 14.64
C TRP A 147 -8.97 -7.21 13.33
N TYR A 148 -8.50 -8.37 12.87
CA TYR A 148 -9.01 -9.01 11.67
C TYR A 148 -10.48 -9.43 11.82
N TRP A 149 -10.87 -9.93 13.01
CA TRP A 149 -12.28 -10.22 13.29
C TRP A 149 -13.15 -8.96 13.19
N LYS A 150 -12.74 -7.85 13.78
CA LYS A 150 -13.47 -6.57 13.65
C LYS A 150 -13.59 -6.10 12.20
N ALA A 151 -12.56 -6.30 11.38
CA ALA A 151 -12.63 -5.99 9.97
C ALA A 151 -13.66 -6.87 9.24
N ILE A 152 -13.74 -8.16 9.56
CA ILE A 152 -14.70 -9.11 8.99
C ILE A 152 -16.13 -8.79 9.44
N GLU A 153 -16.33 -8.42 10.70
CA GLU A 153 -17.64 -8.01 11.22
C GLU A 153 -18.19 -6.79 10.45
N LEU A 154 -17.33 -5.84 10.09
CA LEU A 154 -17.70 -4.63 9.34
C LEU A 154 -17.87 -4.86 7.84
N ASP A 155 -17.14 -5.82 7.28
CA ASP A 155 -17.23 -6.24 5.88
C ASP A 155 -16.99 -7.75 5.76
N PRO A 156 -18.04 -8.58 5.80
CA PRO A 156 -17.92 -10.02 5.65
C PRO A 156 -17.36 -10.49 4.30
N ALA A 157 -17.32 -9.63 3.27
CA ALA A 157 -16.73 -9.93 1.98
C ALA A 157 -15.22 -9.61 1.89
N PHE A 158 -14.63 -9.06 2.95
CA PHE A 158 -13.24 -8.63 2.96
C PHE A 158 -12.26 -9.81 3.00
N SER A 159 -11.97 -10.40 1.86
CA SER A 159 -11.14 -11.62 1.73
C SER A 159 -9.74 -11.50 2.34
N ARG A 160 -9.10 -10.34 2.28
CA ARG A 160 -7.77 -10.13 2.89
C ARG A 160 -7.80 -10.20 4.42
N ALA A 161 -8.91 -9.82 5.06
CA ALA A 161 -9.05 -9.94 6.51
C ALA A 161 -9.11 -11.42 6.92
N TYR A 162 -9.80 -12.28 6.15
CA TYR A 162 -9.78 -13.73 6.36
C TYR A 162 -8.39 -14.33 6.15
N ALA A 163 -7.66 -13.91 5.13
CA ALA A 163 -6.29 -14.36 4.91
C ALA A 163 -5.37 -13.98 6.08
N GLY A 164 -5.49 -12.73 6.58
CA GLY A 164 -4.78 -12.27 7.78
C GLY A 164 -5.14 -13.09 9.02
N LEU A 165 -6.42 -13.37 9.23
CA LEU A 165 -6.91 -14.20 10.33
C LEU A 165 -6.32 -15.63 10.24
N SER A 166 -6.35 -16.25 9.06
CA SER A 166 -5.76 -17.58 8.83
C SER A 166 -4.27 -17.59 9.14
N PHE A 167 -3.53 -16.56 8.74
CA PHE A 167 -2.12 -16.41 9.06
C PHE A 167 -1.87 -16.35 10.57
N THR A 168 -2.73 -15.69 11.36
CA THR A 168 -2.59 -15.66 12.83
C THR A 168 -2.80 -17.03 13.47
N HIS A 169 -3.67 -17.86 12.91
CA HIS A 169 -3.85 -19.24 13.37
C HIS A 169 -2.65 -20.11 13.04
N TYR A 170 -2.11 -19.99 11.83
CA TYR A 170 -0.91 -20.72 11.42
C TYR A 170 0.31 -20.33 12.26
N SER A 171 0.59 -19.03 12.40
CA SER A 171 1.75 -18.53 13.13
C SER A 171 1.71 -18.86 14.63
N ARG A 172 0.52 -19.02 15.22
CA ARG A 172 0.37 -19.42 16.63
C ARG A 172 1.01 -20.77 16.95
N ALA A 173 1.11 -21.66 15.97
CA ALA A 173 1.75 -22.96 16.15
C ALA A 173 3.28 -22.85 16.33
N PHE A 174 3.87 -21.71 15.96
CA PHE A 174 5.31 -21.46 15.99
C PHE A 174 5.73 -20.37 17.01
N LEU A 175 4.77 -19.84 17.77
CA LEU A 175 4.97 -18.85 18.83
C LEU A 175 4.77 -19.47 20.23
#